data_69e7a467889d35c18954ff225bcb2524
#
_entry.id   69e7a467889d35c18954ff225bcb2524
#
_cell.length_a   1.000
_cell.length_b   1.000
_cell.length_c   1.000
_cell.angle_alpha   90.00
_cell.angle_beta   90.00
_cell.angle_gamma   90.00
#
_symmetry.space_group_name_H-M   'P 1'
#
loop_
_entity.id
_entity.type
_entity.pdbx_description
1 polymer ?
#
loop_
_entity_poly.entity_id
_entity_poly.type
_entity_poly.pdbx_seq_one_letter_code
_entity_poly.pdbx_strand_id
1 'polypeptide(L)' 'MKLYEVKPKSWIKIDGEKIFFDHLDGMYSYCLDEGGNVVHINANAEVEVIENDRQN' A
#
# COMPACT_ATOMS: atom_id res chain seq x y z
N MET A 1 2.18 6.67 -9.10
CA MET A 1 1.24 5.57 -9.44
C MET A 1 0.06 5.59 -8.47
N LYS A 2 -1.12 5.35 -8.98
CA LYS A 2 -2.30 5.32 -8.13
C LYS A 2 -2.39 3.99 -7.40
N LEU A 3 -2.93 4.01 -6.20
CA LEU A 3 -3.03 2.80 -5.41
C LEU A 3 -3.76 1.67 -6.15
N TYR A 4 -4.83 2.01 -6.89
CA TYR A 4 -5.58 0.97 -7.59
C TYR A 4 -4.76 0.30 -8.70
N GLU A 5 -3.62 0.86 -9.07
CA GLU A 5 -2.74 0.26 -10.07
C GLU A 5 -1.73 -0.70 -9.45
N VAL A 6 -1.65 -0.71 -8.14
CA VAL A 6 -0.66 -1.52 -7.44
C VAL A 6 -1.16 -2.93 -7.25
N LYS A 7 -0.26 -3.89 -7.41
CA LYS A 7 -0.58 -5.28 -7.18
C LYS A 7 -0.88 -5.51 -5.70
N PRO A 8 -1.95 -6.23 -5.36
CA PRO A 8 -2.23 -6.54 -3.96
C PRO A 8 -1.07 -7.25 -3.27
N LYS A 9 -0.99 -7.08 -1.97
CA LYS A 9 0.05 -7.66 -1.14
C LYS A 9 1.43 -7.15 -1.49
N SER A 10 1.49 -5.85 -1.75
CA SER A 10 2.74 -5.15 -2.05
C SER A 10 3.05 -4.14 -0.98
N TRP A 11 4.33 -3.83 -0.82
CA TRP A 11 4.74 -2.75 0.04
C TRP A 11 4.74 -1.46 -0.74
N ILE A 12 4.18 -0.41 -0.16
CA ILE A 12 4.13 0.91 -0.80
C ILE A 12 4.64 1.96 0.15
N LYS A 13 4.84 3.15 -0.37
CA LYS A 13 5.26 4.30 0.41
C LYS A 13 4.34 5.46 0.12
N ILE A 14 3.84 6.08 1.17
CA ILE A 14 2.97 7.25 1.06
C ILE A 14 3.49 8.29 2.03
N ASP A 15 3.77 9.48 1.53
CA ASP A 15 4.26 10.59 2.37
C ASP A 15 5.43 10.15 3.25
N GLY A 16 6.32 9.35 2.69
CA GLY A 16 7.48 8.89 3.41
C GLY A 16 7.24 7.74 4.36
N GLU A 17 6.01 7.26 4.43
CA GLU A 17 5.65 6.19 5.34
C GLU A 17 5.50 4.87 4.61
N LYS A 18 6.06 3.82 5.17
CA LYS A 18 6.00 2.48 4.58
C LYS A 18 4.72 1.79 5.00
N ILE A 19 3.94 1.33 4.04
CA ILE A 19 2.63 0.73 4.27
C ILE A 19 2.52 -0.57 3.50
N PHE A 20 1.93 -1.58 4.11
CA PHE A 20 1.66 -2.82 3.40
C PHE A 20 0.25 -2.77 2.83
N PHE A 21 0.15 -2.77 1.50
CA PHE A 21 -1.13 -2.74 0.81
C PHE A 21 -1.63 -4.16 0.64
N ASP A 22 -2.69 -4.52 1.34
CA ASP A 22 -3.23 -5.88 1.27
C ASP A 22 -4.16 -6.05 0.07
N HIS A 23 -5.19 -5.26 -0.02
CA HIS A 23 -6.12 -5.34 -1.15
C HIS A 23 -7.01 -4.10 -1.19
N LEU A 24 -7.66 -3.90 -2.34
CA LEU A 24 -8.63 -2.83 -2.49
C LEU A 24 -9.97 -3.26 -1.89
N ASP A 25 -10.70 -2.29 -1.38
CA ASP A 25 -12.01 -2.52 -0.81
C ASP A 25 -12.88 -1.34 -1.24
N GLY A 26 -13.54 -1.48 -2.38
CA GLY A 26 -14.32 -0.41 -2.96
C GLY A 26 -13.42 0.75 -3.35
N MET A 27 -13.77 1.95 -2.90
CA MET A 27 -12.99 3.15 -3.19
C MET A 27 -11.83 3.34 -2.22
N TYR A 28 -11.68 2.43 -1.28
CA TYR A 28 -10.61 2.47 -0.29
C TYR A 28 -9.82 1.19 -0.34
N SER A 29 -8.97 1.00 0.63
CA SER A 29 -8.11 -0.17 0.66
C SER A 29 -7.97 -0.68 2.08
N TYR A 30 -7.43 -1.86 2.18
CA TYR A 30 -7.09 -2.46 3.46
C TYR A 30 -5.58 -2.52 3.51
N CYS A 31 -4.99 -1.71 4.36
CA CYS A 31 -3.53 -1.62 4.47
C CYS A 31 -3.12 -1.74 5.94
N LEU A 32 -1.84 -1.99 6.13
CA LEU A 32 -1.28 -2.07 7.48
C LEU A 32 -0.05 -1.17 7.55
N ASP A 33 0.05 -0.37 8.62
CA ASP A 33 1.24 0.44 8.80
C ASP A 33 2.31 -0.41 9.49
N GLU A 34 3.45 0.19 9.77
CA GLU A 34 4.56 -0.55 10.37
C GLU A 34 4.28 -0.99 11.79
N GLY A 35 3.34 -0.37 12.45
CA GLY A 35 2.93 -0.76 13.78
C GLY A 35 1.88 -1.85 13.79
N GLY A 36 1.46 -2.30 12.62
CA GLY A 36 0.43 -3.33 12.50
C GLY A 36 -0.98 -2.79 12.58
N ASN A 37 -1.15 -1.49 12.48
CA ASN A 37 -2.48 -0.87 12.55
C ASN A 37 -3.11 -0.82 11.17
N VAL A 38 -4.42 -1.07 11.12
CA VAL A 38 -5.16 -1.03 9.87
C VAL A 38 -5.33 0.41 9.40
N VAL A 39 -5.04 0.66 8.14
CA VAL A 39 -5.19 1.97 7.53
C VAL A 39 -5.97 1.80 6.23
N HIS A 40 -6.96 2.66 6.01
CA HIS A 40 -7.74 2.63 4.78
C HIS A 40 -7.35 3.82 3.93
N ILE A 41 -6.69 3.54 2.81
CA ILE A 41 -6.20 4.58 1.93
C ILE A 41 -7.06 4.62 0.68
N ASN A 42 -7.38 5.82 0.22
CA ASN A 42 -8.21 5.99 -0.97
C ASN A 42 -7.55 5.34 -2.17
N ALA A 43 -8.34 4.64 -2.99
CA ALA A 43 -7.82 3.94 -4.16
C ALA A 43 -7.15 4.88 -5.15
N ASN A 44 -7.51 6.17 -5.14
CA ASN A 44 -6.91 7.16 -6.03
C ASN A 44 -5.67 7.84 -5.45
N ALA A 45 -5.24 7.43 -4.27
CA ALA A 45 -4.08 8.05 -3.64
C ALA A 45 -2.82 7.79 -4.46
N GLU A 46 -1.95 8.78 -4.51
CA GLU A 46 -0.68 8.65 -5.21
C GLU A 46 0.30 7.92 -4.30
N VAL A 47 0.87 6.85 -4.77
CA VAL A 47 1.77 6.03 -3.96
C VAL A 47 3.00 5.62 -4.75
N GLU A 48 3.98 5.11 -4.03
CA GLU A 48 5.21 4.63 -4.61
C GLU A 48 5.32 3.15 -4.24
N VAL A 49 5.65 2.29 -5.19
CA VAL A 49 5.84 0.87 -4.90
C VAL A 49 7.27 0.66 -4.43
N ILE A 50 7.43 -0.02 -3.30
CA ILE A 50 8.74 -0.35 -2.78
C ILE A 50 9.08 -1.75 -3.28
N GLU A 51 10.20 -1.84 -3.96
CA GLU A 51 10.61 -3.09 -4.50
C GLU A 51 11.23 -3.91 -3.40
N ASN A 52 10.68 -5.03 -3.16
CA ASN A 52 11.20 -5.85 -2.14
C ASN A 52 11.98 -6.96 -2.62
N ASP A 53 12.96 -7.15 -2.76
CA ASP A 53 13.60 -8.20 -3.40
C ASP A 53 14.21 -9.21 -2.66
N ARG A 54 14.01 -9.39 -2.48
CA ARG A 54 14.36 -10.10 -2.21
C ARG A 54 14.84 -10.75 -1.75
N GLN A 55 15.00 -11.21 -1.57
CA GLN A 55 15.31 -11.69 -1.30
C GLN A 55 15.59 -12.28 -1.24
N ASN A 56 15.78 -12.69 -1.28
CA ASN A 56 16.03 -13.24 -1.26
C ASN A 56 16.33 -13.64 -1.06
#